data_af1158b06714cde50da3b2847eb58134
#
_entry.id   af1158b06714cde50da3b2847eb58134
#
_cell.length_a   1.000
_cell.length_b   1.000
_cell.length_c   1.000
_cell.angle_alpha   90.00
_cell.angle_beta   90.00
_cell.angle_gamma   90.00
#
_symmetry.space_group_name_H-M   'P 1'
#
loop_
_entity.id
_entity.type
_entity.pdbx_description
1 polymer ?
#
loop_
_entity_poly.entity_id
_entity_poly.type
_entity_poly.pdbx_seq_one_letter_code
_entity_poly.pdbx_strand_id
1 'polypeptide(L)'
;MKHYTKFKLMLAKAETDYSQLKRTKWEYYTGKADASVYAEKPFDLKVLRTDVDKYIESDDELIKAKQKKEYLTTVVDYLDKTIRQITNRGFTIKNAIDWRKFTSGAI
;
A
#
# COMPACT_ATOMS: atom_id res chain seq x y z
N MET A 1 -14.70 8.95 -7.30
CA MET A 1 -13.36 9.58 -7.34
C MET A 1 -12.82 9.95 -5.98
N LYS A 2 -13.65 10.48 -5.06
CA LYS A 2 -13.20 10.81 -3.69
C LYS A 2 -12.61 9.60 -2.95
N HIS A 3 -13.25 8.42 -3.07
CA HIS A 3 -12.76 7.21 -2.41
C HIS A 3 -11.44 6.72 -2.99
N TYR A 4 -11.27 6.78 -4.30
CA TYR A 4 -10.02 6.38 -4.95
C TYR A 4 -8.85 7.23 -4.47
N THR A 5 -9.00 8.56 -4.49
CA THR A 5 -7.96 9.47 -4.02
C THR A 5 -7.65 9.26 -2.53
N LYS A 6 -8.69 9.07 -1.71
CA LYS A 6 -8.55 8.79 -0.28
C LYS A 6 -7.73 7.52 -0.04
N PHE A 7 -8.09 6.41 -0.70
CA PHE A 7 -7.37 5.14 -0.54
C PHE A 7 -5.95 5.20 -1.08
N LYS A 8 -5.73 5.94 -2.16
CA LYS A 8 -4.39 6.15 -2.72
C LYS A 8 -3.49 6.90 -1.74
N LEU A 9 -4.01 7.93 -1.06
CA LEU A 9 -3.28 8.65 -0.01
C LEU A 9 -3.03 7.77 1.21
N MET A 10 -4.01 6.95 1.60
CA MET A 10 -3.85 5.99 2.70
C MET A 10 -2.77 4.96 2.37
N LEU A 11 -2.71 4.48 1.13
CA LEU A 11 -1.68 3.57 0.68
C LEU A 11 -0.29 4.21 0.76
N ALA A 12 -0.14 5.44 0.27
CA ALA A 12 1.12 6.16 0.33
C ALA A 12 1.60 6.32 1.78
N LYS A 13 0.69 6.65 2.69
CA LYS A 13 0.99 6.73 4.11
C LYS A 13 1.40 5.37 4.68
N ALA A 14 0.68 4.33 4.34
CA ALA A 14 0.98 2.96 4.82
C ALA A 14 2.35 2.48 4.31
N GLU A 15 2.71 2.81 3.09
CA GLU A 15 4.02 2.51 2.52
C GLU A 15 5.14 3.23 3.27
N THR A 16 4.93 4.52 3.55
CA THR A 16 5.89 5.32 4.33
C THR A 16 6.02 4.80 5.75
N ASP A 17 4.91 4.54 6.42
CA ASP A 17 4.87 4.01 7.78
C ASP A 17 5.59 2.65 7.85
N TYR A 18 5.35 1.79 6.87
CA TYR A 18 6.02 0.49 6.79
C TYR A 18 7.54 0.65 6.64
N SER A 19 7.98 1.54 5.74
CA SER A 19 9.41 1.78 5.51
C SER A 19 10.10 2.34 6.75
N GLN A 20 9.46 3.27 7.44
CA GLN A 20 9.99 3.85 8.68
C GLN A 20 10.03 2.81 9.80
N LEU A 21 8.98 2.02 9.95
CA LEU A 21 8.93 0.96 10.95
C LEU A 21 9.99 -0.11 10.68
N LYS A 22 10.17 -0.48 9.43
CA LYS A 22 11.20 -1.45 9.02
C LYS A 22 12.60 -0.95 9.39
N ARG A 23 12.88 0.33 9.15
CA ARG A 23 14.14 0.96 9.55
C ARG A 23 14.32 0.95 11.07
N THR A 24 13.27 1.32 11.81
CA THR A 24 13.29 1.33 13.27
C THR A 24 13.57 -0.07 13.82
N LYS A 25 12.91 -1.09 13.26
CA LYS A 25 13.12 -2.48 13.67
C LYS A 25 14.51 -2.98 13.29
N TRP A 26 15.02 -2.59 12.13
CA TRP A 26 16.38 -2.93 11.73
C TRP A 26 17.41 -2.37 12.72
N GLU A 27 17.25 -1.11 13.13
CA GLU A 27 18.10 -0.49 14.13
C GLU A 27 17.99 -1.22 15.48
N TYR A 28 16.77 -1.60 15.87
CA TYR A 28 16.53 -2.34 17.11
C TYR A 28 17.23 -3.71 17.09
N TYR A 29 17.05 -4.49 16.05
CA TYR A 29 17.63 -5.83 15.97
C TYR A 29 19.15 -5.83 15.74
N THR A 30 19.70 -4.76 15.19
CA THR A 30 21.16 -4.63 15.00
C THR A 30 21.88 -3.99 16.18
N GLY A 31 21.15 -3.61 17.22
CA GLY A 31 21.74 -2.99 18.40
C GLY A 31 22.05 -1.50 18.26
N LYS A 32 21.54 -0.86 17.22
CA LYS A 32 21.79 0.57 16.92
C LYS A 32 20.72 1.51 17.44
N ALA A 33 19.65 0.97 18.04
CA ALA A 33 18.58 1.81 18.60
C ALA A 33 19.06 2.51 19.90
N ASP A 34 18.33 3.55 20.30
CA ASP A 34 18.62 4.27 21.54
C ASP A 34 18.48 3.38 22.76
N ALA A 35 19.23 3.67 23.80
CA ALA A 35 19.20 2.92 25.06
C ALA A 35 17.79 2.89 25.68
N SER A 36 17.00 3.95 25.49
CA SER A 36 15.62 4.02 25.98
C SER A 36 14.72 2.94 25.36
N VAL A 37 14.94 2.60 24.10
CA VAL A 37 14.19 1.55 23.40
C VAL A 37 14.46 0.20 24.04
N TYR A 38 15.71 -0.10 24.37
CA TYR A 38 16.09 -1.36 25.01
C TYR A 38 15.66 -1.41 26.48
N ALA A 39 15.50 -0.26 27.13
CA ALA A 39 14.97 -0.19 28.49
C ALA A 39 13.49 -0.60 28.54
N GLU A 40 12.70 -0.23 27.52
CA GLU A 40 11.30 -0.60 27.42
C GLU A 40 11.11 -2.03 26.89
N LYS A 41 11.89 -2.42 25.89
CA LYS A 41 11.85 -3.75 25.25
C LYS A 41 13.26 -4.31 25.16
N PRO A 42 13.72 -5.02 26.21
CA PRO A 42 15.05 -5.61 26.20
C PRO A 42 15.21 -6.63 25.06
N PHE A 43 16.35 -6.57 24.41
CA PHE A 43 16.71 -7.54 23.37
C PHE A 43 18.19 -7.94 23.57
N ASP A 44 18.38 -9.06 24.25
CA ASP A 44 19.71 -9.50 24.68
C ASP A 44 20.43 -10.40 23.67
N LEU A 45 19.75 -10.77 22.57
CA LEU A 45 20.33 -11.63 21.57
C LEU A 45 21.26 -10.85 20.64
N LYS A 46 22.47 -11.35 20.45
CA LYS A 46 23.37 -10.84 19.43
C LYS A 46 22.97 -11.45 18.09
N VAL A 47 22.34 -10.65 17.24
CA VAL A 47 21.90 -11.09 15.94
C VAL A 47 23.00 -10.84 14.92
N LEU A 48 23.41 -11.89 14.21
CA LEU A 48 24.31 -11.74 13.07
C LEU A 48 23.59 -10.98 11.95
N ARG A 49 24.33 -10.20 11.15
CA ARG A 49 23.75 -9.47 10.02
C ARG A 49 22.97 -10.37 9.08
N THR A 50 23.41 -11.60 8.90
CA THR A 50 22.72 -12.58 8.06
C THR A 50 21.39 -13.04 8.63
N ASP A 51 21.17 -12.89 9.95
CA ASP A 51 19.96 -13.33 10.61
C ASP A 51 18.97 -12.18 10.87
N VAL A 52 19.38 -10.94 10.68
CA VAL A 52 18.51 -9.76 10.91
C VAL A 52 17.26 -9.84 10.07
N ASP A 53 17.35 -10.26 8.81
CA ASP A 53 16.21 -10.38 7.91
C ASP A 53 15.17 -11.37 8.44
N LYS A 54 15.59 -12.46 9.09
CA LYS A 54 14.66 -13.42 9.70
C LYS A 54 13.86 -12.80 10.83
N TYR A 55 14.50 -12.00 11.68
CA TYR A 55 13.81 -11.30 12.76
C TYR A 55 12.87 -10.23 12.23
N ILE A 56 13.27 -9.52 11.19
CA ILE A 56 12.42 -8.52 10.54
C ILE A 56 11.19 -9.18 9.92
N GLU A 57 11.37 -10.27 9.19
CA GLU A 57 10.27 -10.98 8.54
C GLU A 57 9.28 -11.59 9.54
N SER A 58 9.74 -11.98 10.71
CA SER A 58 8.89 -12.55 11.75
C SER A 58 8.38 -11.54 12.79
N ASP A 59 8.74 -10.27 12.65
CA ASP A 59 8.28 -9.23 13.58
C ASP A 59 6.78 -8.97 13.40
N ASP A 60 6.01 -9.12 14.48
CA ASP A 60 4.55 -8.99 14.44
C ASP A 60 4.08 -7.61 13.99
N GLU A 61 4.74 -6.55 14.44
CA GLU A 61 4.37 -5.19 14.05
C GLU A 61 4.64 -4.96 12.56
N LEU A 62 5.74 -5.47 12.03
CA LEU A 62 6.07 -5.39 10.61
C LEU A 62 5.12 -6.23 9.76
N ILE A 63 4.75 -7.41 10.24
CA ILE A 63 3.76 -8.26 9.55
C ILE A 63 2.43 -7.53 9.44
N LYS A 64 1.95 -6.90 10.51
CA LYS A 64 0.71 -6.13 10.51
C LYS A 64 0.79 -4.93 9.56
N ALA A 65 1.90 -4.20 9.59
CA ALA A 65 2.09 -3.05 8.71
C ALA A 65 2.15 -3.46 7.24
N LYS A 66 2.79 -4.58 6.95
CA LYS A 66 2.85 -5.16 5.61
C LYS A 66 1.48 -5.59 5.12
N GLN A 67 0.71 -6.28 5.96
CA GLN A 67 -0.65 -6.71 5.64
C GLN A 67 -1.56 -5.51 5.34
N LYS A 68 -1.47 -4.44 6.14
CA LYS A 68 -2.22 -3.21 5.91
C LYS A 68 -1.84 -2.59 4.57
N LYS A 69 -0.56 -2.51 4.26
CA LYS A 69 -0.08 -1.99 2.98
C LYS A 69 -0.59 -2.82 1.81
N GLU A 70 -0.52 -4.14 1.90
CA GLU A 70 -0.99 -5.05 0.87
C GLU A 70 -2.51 -4.96 0.68
N TYR A 71 -3.26 -4.85 1.77
CA TYR A 71 -4.70 -4.65 1.71
C TYR A 71 -5.05 -3.36 0.95
N LEU A 72 -4.39 -2.25 1.30
CA LEU A 72 -4.63 -0.98 0.63
C LEU A 72 -4.20 -1.01 -0.84
N THR A 73 -3.10 -1.71 -1.16
CA THR A 73 -2.68 -1.92 -2.54
C THR A 73 -3.77 -2.65 -3.33
N THR A 74 -4.34 -3.69 -2.76
CA THR A 74 -5.42 -4.46 -3.39
C THR A 74 -6.66 -3.58 -3.62
N VAL A 75 -7.04 -2.78 -2.62
CA VAL A 75 -8.19 -1.87 -2.74
C VAL A 75 -7.96 -0.83 -3.84
N VAL A 76 -6.79 -0.21 -3.87
CA VAL A 76 -6.45 0.79 -4.89
C VAL A 76 -6.44 0.17 -6.28
N ASP A 77 -5.87 -1.00 -6.45
CA ASP A 77 -5.87 -1.72 -7.73
C ASP A 77 -7.28 -2.06 -8.18
N TYR A 78 -8.14 -2.52 -7.28
CA TYR A 78 -9.53 -2.81 -7.57
C TYR A 78 -10.28 -1.55 -8.03
N LEU A 79 -10.11 -0.45 -7.31
CA LEU A 79 -10.74 0.83 -7.65
C LEU A 79 -10.22 1.36 -9.00
N ASP A 80 -8.93 1.25 -9.25
CA ASP A 80 -8.32 1.67 -10.51
C ASP A 80 -8.91 0.89 -11.69
N LYS A 81 -9.00 -0.44 -11.56
CA LYS A 81 -9.62 -1.29 -12.58
C LYS A 81 -11.09 -0.97 -12.79
N THR A 82 -11.83 -0.73 -11.71
CA THR A 82 -13.23 -0.38 -11.76
C THR A 82 -13.44 0.95 -12.49
N ILE A 83 -12.63 1.96 -12.17
CA ILE A 83 -12.69 3.27 -12.81
C ILE A 83 -12.37 3.16 -14.30
N ARG A 84 -11.36 2.38 -14.67
CA ARG A 84 -11.02 2.12 -16.08
C ARG A 84 -12.16 1.45 -16.82
N GLN A 85 -12.80 0.45 -16.21
CA GLN A 85 -13.94 -0.24 -16.82
C GLN A 85 -15.12 0.71 -17.04
N ILE A 86 -15.43 1.54 -16.05
CA ILE A 86 -16.49 2.55 -16.16
C ILE A 86 -16.15 3.57 -17.23
N THR A 87 -14.92 4.05 -17.28
CA THR A 87 -14.46 5.00 -18.29
C THR A 87 -14.56 4.39 -19.68
N ASN A 88 -14.11 3.15 -19.86
CA ASN A 88 -14.18 2.45 -21.13
C ASN A 88 -15.62 2.21 -21.56
N ARG A 89 -16.51 1.80 -20.63
CA ARG A 89 -17.95 1.67 -20.91
C ARG A 89 -18.55 2.99 -21.30
N GLY A 90 -18.27 4.07 -20.58
CA GLY A 90 -18.74 5.39 -20.88
C GLY A 90 -18.31 5.85 -22.28
N PHE A 91 -17.08 5.60 -22.62
CA PHE A 91 -16.53 5.91 -23.93
C PHE A 91 -17.24 5.10 -25.04
N THR A 92 -17.42 3.81 -24.83
CA THR A 92 -18.10 2.92 -25.78
C THR A 92 -19.56 3.34 -25.97
N ILE A 93 -20.27 3.64 -24.89
CA ILE A 93 -21.67 4.10 -24.95
C ILE A 93 -21.77 5.43 -25.69
N LYS A 94 -20.88 6.36 -25.38
CA LYS A 94 -20.83 7.65 -26.07
C LYS A 94 -20.61 7.49 -27.56
N ASN A 95 -19.69 6.64 -27.97
CA ASN A 95 -19.43 6.35 -29.38
C ASN A 95 -20.64 5.72 -30.05
N ALA A 96 -21.33 4.80 -29.37
CA ALA A 96 -22.55 4.19 -29.90
C ALA A 96 -23.68 5.19 -30.07
N ILE A 97 -23.84 6.11 -29.13
CA ILE A 97 -24.83 7.19 -29.20
C ILE A 97 -24.48 8.16 -30.32
N ASP A 98 -23.25 8.58 -30.46
CA ASP A 98 -22.80 9.47 -31.52
C ASP A 98 -23.02 8.83 -32.90
N TRP A 99 -22.72 7.53 -33.04
CA TRP A 99 -22.96 6.77 -34.24
C TRP A 99 -24.45 6.71 -34.60
N ARG A 100 -25.32 6.43 -33.61
CA ARG A 100 -26.77 6.42 -33.80
C ARG A 100 -27.29 7.78 -34.25
N LYS A 101 -26.82 8.84 -33.63
CA LYS A 101 -27.18 10.21 -34.03
C LYS A 101 -26.76 10.48 -35.47
N PHE A 102 -25.57 10.07 -35.82
CA PHE A 102 -25.07 10.24 -37.17
C PHE A 102 -25.89 9.48 -38.20
N THR A 103 -26.22 8.21 -37.94
CA THR A 103 -26.96 7.36 -38.86
C THR A 103 -28.43 7.74 -38.94
N SER A 104 -29.04 8.25 -37.84
CA SER A 104 -30.44 8.65 -37.80
C SER A 104 -30.68 10.12 -38.21
N GLY A 105 -29.62 10.88 -38.44
CA GLY A 105 -29.70 12.30 -38.70
C GLY A 105 -30.04 13.15 -37.48
N ALA A 106 -30.15 12.54 -36.30
CA ALA A 106 -30.43 13.24 -35.05
C ALA A 106 -29.11 13.59 -34.37
N ILE A 107 -28.72 14.82 -34.35
CA ILE A 107 -27.48 15.29 -33.77
C ILE A 107 -27.76 16.15 -32.56
#